data_78c4bb4dfc0769514fd0e413685b22ff
#
_entry.id   78c4bb4dfc0769514fd0e413685b22ff
#
_cell.length_a   1.000
_cell.length_b   1.000
_cell.length_c   1.000
_cell.angle_alpha   90.00
_cell.angle_beta   90.00
_cell.angle_gamma   90.00
#
_symmetry.space_group_name_H-M   'P 1'
#
loop_
_entity.id
_entity.type
_entity.pdbx_description
1 polymer ?
#
loop_
_entity_poly.entity_id
_entity_poly.type
_entity_poly.pdbx_seq_one_letter_code
_entity_poly.pdbx_strand_id
1 'polypeptide(L)'
;MPKIKPAKIIVAVVCLLAIAVTAWYFFKPQQQQPQYITSEVARGDIEDSVLATGVLEATKMVSVGAQVSGQVKKMYVKLGDPVKQGQLIAQIDSIRQENDLKTAEASIKNQQAQLAVKQANLAKVQSEYQRQQAMYAQDATSRAELESALASYKTAQAEILAINAQIEQSRLTLATAKEDLGYTQIIAPMDGTIVAIVTEEGQTVNANQSAPTIVKLAKLDTMTIKAEISEADVMKVEQGQIVYFTTLGNSDKKHYAKLRQVEPAPDSINTETSNTSSSSSTAIYYNALFDVPNEDGKLRIDMTAQVYIILNEAKNVLTIPAAAIQSSNRSQAKRSDTAKEQTAKSSTDQTQTDRSKRLELSAEEKSLIEQGKASLSMVRVVQADGTAKPQAVLVGLNNRVTAQIIKGLKQGDQVVIADASDTSNDAAKRSNRAGAGPMRM
;
A
#
# COMPACT_ATOMS: atom_id res chain seq x y z
N MET A 1 -18.28 -61.75 84.94
CA MET A 1 -18.88 -61.02 83.82
C MET A 1 -19.44 -59.67 84.32
N PRO A 2 -18.87 -58.54 83.98
CA PRO A 2 -19.40 -57.25 84.50
C PRO A 2 -20.68 -56.88 83.77
N LYS A 3 -21.78 -56.69 84.49
CA LYS A 3 -23.07 -56.22 84.01
C LYS A 3 -22.96 -54.75 83.68
N ILE A 4 -22.88 -54.39 82.37
CA ILE A 4 -22.84 -53.03 81.89
C ILE A 4 -24.25 -52.43 82.09
N LYS A 5 -24.39 -51.38 82.90
CA LYS A 5 -25.69 -50.70 83.15
C LYS A 5 -26.22 -50.10 81.88
N PRO A 6 -27.49 -50.27 81.46
CA PRO A 6 -28.04 -49.80 80.20
C PRO A 6 -27.97 -48.27 79.98
N ALA A 7 -27.89 -47.52 81.08
CA ALA A 7 -27.71 -46.07 81.03
C ALA A 7 -26.39 -45.63 80.39
N LYS A 8 -25.29 -46.43 80.51
CA LYS A 8 -23.98 -46.05 79.87
C LYS A 8 -23.97 -46.30 78.37
N ILE A 9 -24.79 -47.27 77.88
CA ILE A 9 -24.96 -47.49 76.43
C ILE A 9 -25.73 -46.38 75.76
N ILE A 10 -26.78 -45.88 76.42
CA ILE A 10 -27.58 -44.72 75.87
C ILE A 10 -26.74 -43.50 75.80
N VAL A 11 -25.89 -43.16 76.76
CA VAL A 11 -25.01 -42.00 76.75
C VAL A 11 -23.95 -42.19 75.68
N ALA A 12 -23.39 -43.30 75.43
CA ALA A 12 -22.44 -43.57 74.32
C ALA A 12 -23.06 -43.41 72.95
N VAL A 13 -24.31 -43.84 72.76
CA VAL A 13 -25.05 -43.69 71.50
C VAL A 13 -25.40 -42.17 71.23
N VAL A 14 -25.79 -41.42 72.27
CA VAL A 14 -26.06 -39.99 72.14
C VAL A 14 -24.77 -39.22 71.83
N CYS A 15 -23.63 -39.57 72.41
CA CYS A 15 -22.36 -38.97 72.09
C CYS A 15 -21.90 -39.30 70.66
N LEU A 16 -22.11 -40.55 70.20
CA LEU A 16 -21.79 -40.94 68.80
C LEU A 16 -22.69 -40.19 67.79
N LEU A 17 -23.97 -40.00 68.08
CA LEU A 17 -24.88 -39.22 67.24
C LEU A 17 -24.50 -37.73 67.22
N ALA A 18 -24.12 -37.17 68.36
CA ALA A 18 -23.64 -35.79 68.41
C ALA A 18 -22.35 -35.57 67.62
N ILE A 19 -21.39 -36.53 67.68
CA ILE A 19 -20.15 -36.52 66.87
C ILE A 19 -20.46 -36.68 65.40
N ALA A 20 -21.42 -37.53 65.01
CA ALA A 20 -21.84 -37.71 63.62
C ALA A 20 -22.51 -36.44 63.05
N VAL A 21 -23.37 -35.76 63.86
CA VAL A 21 -24.02 -34.51 63.43
C VAL A 21 -22.99 -33.36 63.33
N THR A 22 -22.05 -33.28 64.25
CA THR A 22 -20.98 -32.25 64.15
C THR A 22 -20.04 -32.53 63.00
N ALA A 23 -19.67 -33.80 62.77
CA ALA A 23 -18.87 -34.16 61.59
C ALA A 23 -19.62 -33.86 60.29
N TRP A 24 -20.94 -34.18 60.20
CA TRP A 24 -21.74 -33.87 59.02
C TRP A 24 -21.86 -32.34 58.80
N TYR A 25 -21.93 -31.53 59.85
CA TYR A 25 -21.98 -30.08 59.77
C TYR A 25 -20.63 -29.49 59.34
N PHE A 26 -19.49 -30.03 59.81
CA PHE A 26 -18.15 -29.58 59.45
C PHE A 26 -17.67 -30.09 58.09
N PHE A 27 -18.10 -31.28 57.66
CA PHE A 27 -17.77 -31.87 56.38
C PHE A 27 -18.77 -31.56 55.25
N LYS A 28 -19.75 -30.67 55.52
CA LYS A 28 -20.61 -30.23 54.43
C LYS A 28 -19.80 -29.49 53.38
N PRO A 29 -19.68 -30.01 52.13
CA PRO A 29 -18.84 -29.37 51.11
C PRO A 29 -19.38 -27.94 50.91
N GLN A 30 -18.58 -26.96 51.29
CA GLN A 30 -18.88 -25.56 50.98
C GLN A 30 -18.83 -25.45 49.46
N GLN A 31 -19.97 -25.21 48.84
CA GLN A 31 -20.01 -24.93 47.38
C GLN A 31 -19.11 -23.76 47.12
N GLN A 32 -17.93 -24.01 46.60
CA GLN A 32 -17.04 -22.96 46.09
C GLN A 32 -17.81 -22.22 45.00
N GLN A 33 -18.14 -20.96 45.28
CA GLN A 33 -18.73 -20.12 44.25
C GLN A 33 -17.74 -20.04 43.09
N PRO A 34 -18.18 -20.34 41.86
CA PRO A 34 -17.31 -20.25 40.71
C PRO A 34 -16.76 -18.83 40.62
N GLN A 35 -15.42 -18.70 40.63
CA GLN A 35 -14.76 -17.42 40.43
C GLN A 35 -14.69 -17.16 38.95
N TYR A 36 -15.26 -16.03 38.53
CA TYR A 36 -15.27 -15.58 37.15
C TYR A 36 -14.29 -14.42 37.00
N ILE A 37 -13.55 -14.41 35.89
CA ILE A 37 -12.84 -13.23 35.43
C ILE A 37 -13.85 -12.40 34.65
N THR A 38 -14.18 -11.20 35.15
CA THR A 38 -15.22 -10.34 34.58
C THR A 38 -14.65 -9.05 34.03
N SER A 39 -15.37 -8.44 33.11
CA SER A 39 -15.14 -7.08 32.63
C SER A 39 -16.46 -6.31 32.70
N GLU A 40 -16.36 -5.04 33.01
CA GLU A 40 -17.51 -4.14 33.05
C GLU A 40 -17.86 -3.66 31.64
N VAL A 41 -19.15 -3.59 31.32
CA VAL A 41 -19.66 -2.98 30.10
C VAL A 41 -19.52 -1.48 30.21
N ALA A 42 -18.62 -0.91 29.46
CA ALA A 42 -18.32 0.52 29.42
C ALA A 42 -18.75 1.16 28.08
N ARG A 43 -18.89 2.49 28.06
CA ARG A 43 -18.99 3.22 26.81
C ARG A 43 -17.62 3.58 26.30
N GLY A 44 -17.40 3.35 25.01
CA GLY A 44 -16.14 3.66 24.35
C GLY A 44 -16.31 3.75 22.84
N ASP A 45 -15.26 4.15 22.20
CA ASP A 45 -15.18 4.17 20.74
C ASP A 45 -14.61 2.82 20.27
N ILE A 46 -15.17 2.30 19.19
CA ILE A 46 -14.69 1.10 18.53
C ILE A 46 -14.45 1.41 17.05
N GLU A 47 -13.29 1.03 16.56
CA GLU A 47 -12.93 1.10 15.14
C GLU A 47 -12.55 -0.29 14.64
N ASP A 48 -13.02 -0.62 13.45
CA ASP A 48 -12.58 -1.77 12.67
C ASP A 48 -11.67 -1.24 11.57
N SER A 49 -10.41 -1.62 11.61
CA SER A 49 -9.39 -1.09 10.71
C SER A 49 -8.49 -2.18 10.16
N VAL A 50 -8.04 -1.99 8.94
CA VAL A 50 -6.98 -2.80 8.33
C VAL A 50 -5.65 -2.17 8.68
N LEU A 51 -4.76 -2.95 9.27
CA LEU A 51 -3.38 -2.56 9.55
C LEU A 51 -2.50 -2.90 8.34
N ALA A 52 -1.78 -1.91 7.86
CA ALA A 52 -0.84 -2.03 6.76
C ALA A 52 0.49 -1.35 7.10
N THR A 53 1.57 -1.84 6.53
CA THR A 53 2.86 -1.13 6.56
C THR A 53 2.97 -0.29 5.30
N GLY A 54 3.34 0.97 5.42
CA GLY A 54 3.51 1.86 4.29
C GLY A 54 4.91 2.46 4.22
N VAL A 55 5.31 2.84 3.02
CA VAL A 55 6.53 3.60 2.75
C VAL A 55 6.15 4.97 2.20
N LEU A 56 6.84 6.00 2.67
CA LEU A 56 6.65 7.37 2.22
C LEU A 56 7.46 7.60 0.95
N GLU A 57 6.79 8.02 -0.10
CA GLU A 57 7.41 8.39 -1.37
C GLU A 57 7.12 9.86 -1.69
N ALA A 58 7.97 10.47 -2.50
CA ALA A 58 7.64 11.78 -3.03
C ALA A 58 6.48 11.65 -4.04
N THR A 59 5.52 12.56 -4.00
CA THR A 59 4.39 12.56 -4.95
C THR A 59 4.87 12.58 -6.41
N LYS A 60 6.01 13.20 -6.66
CA LYS A 60 6.64 13.22 -7.98
C LYS A 60 8.16 13.19 -7.82
N MET A 61 8.80 12.21 -8.42
CA MET A 61 10.26 12.08 -8.45
C MET A 61 10.72 11.85 -9.89
N VAL A 62 11.74 12.60 -10.32
CA VAL A 62 12.31 12.50 -11.66
C VAL A 62 13.81 12.34 -11.57
N SER A 63 14.34 11.34 -12.28
CA SER A 63 15.77 11.19 -12.48
C SER A 63 16.20 12.06 -13.66
N VAL A 64 16.98 13.11 -13.40
CA VAL A 64 17.52 14.00 -14.42
C VAL A 64 18.82 13.38 -14.91
N GLY A 65 18.82 12.97 -16.17
CA GLY A 65 19.96 12.29 -16.80
C GLY A 65 20.68 13.15 -17.84
N ALA A 66 21.89 12.72 -18.22
CA ALA A 66 22.62 13.28 -19.34
C ALA A 66 22.16 12.66 -20.66
N GLN A 67 21.94 13.49 -21.69
CA GLN A 67 21.59 13.06 -23.05
C GLN A 67 22.83 12.99 -23.96
N VAL A 68 23.92 13.63 -23.55
CA VAL A 68 25.20 13.61 -24.27
C VAL A 68 26.30 13.05 -23.39
N SER A 69 27.28 12.41 -24.03
CA SER A 69 28.47 11.86 -23.34
C SER A 69 29.52 12.96 -23.16
N GLY A 70 30.15 12.99 -21.99
CA GLY A 70 31.22 13.92 -21.67
C GLY A 70 31.55 13.94 -20.19
N GLN A 71 32.54 14.75 -19.78
CA GLN A 71 32.86 14.95 -18.38
C GLN A 71 31.96 16.00 -17.77
N VAL A 72 31.44 15.77 -16.56
CA VAL A 72 30.72 16.80 -15.79
C VAL A 72 31.72 17.85 -15.34
N LYS A 73 31.67 19.02 -15.99
CA LYS A 73 32.64 20.11 -15.77
C LYS A 73 32.33 20.89 -14.51
N LYS A 74 31.06 21.08 -14.21
CA LYS A 74 30.61 21.84 -13.04
C LYS A 74 29.23 21.43 -12.61
N MET A 75 29.04 21.34 -11.28
CA MET A 75 27.76 21.20 -10.62
C MET A 75 27.35 22.52 -9.99
N TYR A 76 26.10 22.97 -10.23
CA TYR A 76 25.58 24.24 -9.73
C TYR A 76 24.64 24.08 -8.55
N VAL A 77 24.30 22.85 -8.18
CA VAL A 77 23.37 22.52 -7.10
C VAL A 77 24.00 21.57 -6.11
N LYS A 78 23.51 21.58 -4.89
CA LYS A 78 23.88 20.68 -3.79
C LYS A 78 22.71 19.82 -3.37
N LEU A 79 22.99 18.76 -2.63
CA LEU A 79 21.96 17.93 -2.00
C LEU A 79 21.10 18.78 -1.07
N GLY A 80 19.78 18.71 -1.22
CA GLY A 80 18.82 19.47 -0.43
C GLY A 80 18.46 20.86 -1.01
N ASP A 81 19.11 21.31 -2.09
CA ASP A 81 18.79 22.60 -2.70
C ASP A 81 17.42 22.57 -3.38
N PRO A 82 16.57 23.59 -3.18
CA PRO A 82 15.37 23.80 -3.97
C PRO A 82 15.75 24.36 -5.34
N VAL A 83 15.16 23.80 -6.40
CA VAL A 83 15.38 24.23 -7.78
C VAL A 83 14.05 24.51 -8.48
N LYS A 84 14.09 25.46 -9.43
CA LYS A 84 12.95 25.82 -10.29
C LYS A 84 13.09 25.17 -11.66
N GLN A 85 11.98 24.93 -12.32
CA GLN A 85 11.96 24.46 -13.70
C GLN A 85 12.83 25.35 -14.60
N GLY A 86 13.68 24.73 -15.43
CA GLY A 86 14.63 25.45 -16.31
C GLY A 86 15.92 25.91 -15.62
N GLN A 87 16.07 25.75 -14.30
CA GLN A 87 17.31 26.11 -13.60
C GLN A 87 18.45 25.15 -13.98
N LEU A 88 19.64 25.70 -14.20
CA LEU A 88 20.84 24.95 -14.53
C LEU A 88 21.31 24.12 -13.33
N ILE A 89 21.42 22.80 -13.49
CA ILE A 89 21.86 21.83 -12.49
C ILE A 89 23.34 21.52 -12.66
N ALA A 90 23.73 21.13 -13.87
CA ALA A 90 25.08 20.71 -14.17
C ALA A 90 25.47 21.10 -15.60
N GLN A 91 26.77 21.18 -15.85
CA GLN A 91 27.32 21.41 -17.18
C GLN A 91 28.29 20.29 -17.54
N ILE A 92 28.03 19.67 -18.68
CA ILE A 92 28.97 18.73 -19.33
C ILE A 92 29.95 19.51 -20.19
N ASP A 93 31.16 19.00 -20.35
CA ASP A 93 32.15 19.62 -21.25
C ASP A 93 31.63 19.69 -22.68
N SER A 94 31.48 20.93 -23.18
CA SER A 94 30.84 21.26 -24.47
C SER A 94 31.82 21.39 -25.63
N ILE A 95 33.13 21.24 -25.42
CA ILE A 95 34.17 21.53 -26.44
C ILE A 95 33.91 20.76 -27.75
N ARG A 96 33.51 19.50 -27.64
CA ARG A 96 33.20 18.67 -28.80
C ARG A 96 31.99 19.20 -29.56
N GLN A 97 30.89 19.43 -28.87
CA GLN A 97 29.63 19.91 -29.43
C GLN A 97 29.75 21.32 -30.03
N GLU A 98 30.56 22.21 -29.40
CA GLU A 98 30.90 23.48 -29.96
C GLU A 98 31.66 23.39 -31.27
N ASN A 99 32.62 22.44 -31.37
CA ASN A 99 33.35 22.20 -32.60
C ASN A 99 32.45 21.61 -33.69
N ASP A 100 31.54 20.68 -33.33
CA ASP A 100 30.58 20.11 -34.28
C ASP A 100 29.63 21.22 -34.81
N LEU A 101 29.15 22.11 -33.94
CA LEU A 101 28.37 23.27 -34.32
C LEU A 101 29.11 24.20 -35.31
N LYS A 102 30.37 24.57 -35.01
CA LYS A 102 31.20 25.41 -35.87
C LYS A 102 31.46 24.74 -37.25
N THR A 103 31.65 23.41 -37.26
CA THR A 103 31.83 22.64 -38.47
C THR A 103 30.58 22.65 -39.34
N ALA A 104 29.37 22.49 -38.74
CA ALA A 104 28.12 22.57 -39.44
C ALA A 104 27.85 24.00 -40.00
N GLU A 105 28.18 25.03 -39.22
CA GLU A 105 28.11 26.42 -39.71
C GLU A 105 29.03 26.70 -40.90
N ALA A 106 30.29 26.20 -40.84
CA ALA A 106 31.23 26.32 -41.91
C ALA A 106 30.77 25.61 -43.20
N SER A 107 30.16 24.44 -43.07
CA SER A 107 29.54 23.70 -44.17
C SER A 107 28.48 24.50 -44.89
N ILE A 108 27.57 25.15 -44.17
CA ILE A 108 26.54 26.01 -44.75
C ILE A 108 27.19 27.19 -45.51
N LYS A 109 28.18 27.86 -44.89
CA LYS A 109 28.89 28.95 -45.55
C LYS A 109 29.54 28.53 -46.87
N ASN A 110 30.13 27.34 -46.91
CA ASN A 110 30.72 26.78 -48.13
C ASN A 110 29.63 26.57 -49.21
N GLN A 111 28.51 25.98 -48.86
CA GLN A 111 27.42 25.72 -49.80
C GLN A 111 26.76 27.03 -50.27
N GLN A 112 26.66 28.05 -49.41
CA GLN A 112 26.20 29.42 -49.82
C GLN A 112 27.15 30.02 -50.83
N ALA A 113 28.49 29.87 -50.68
CA ALA A 113 29.45 30.31 -51.69
C ALA A 113 29.29 29.54 -53.00
N GLN A 114 29.06 28.25 -52.97
CA GLN A 114 28.78 27.43 -54.17
C GLN A 114 27.47 27.88 -54.85
N LEU A 115 26.42 28.20 -54.05
CA LEU A 115 25.15 28.75 -54.58
C LEU A 115 25.42 30.06 -55.34
N ALA A 116 26.25 30.97 -54.82
CA ALA A 116 26.60 32.20 -55.48
C ALA A 116 27.27 31.95 -56.83
N VAL A 117 28.19 30.96 -56.90
CA VAL A 117 28.83 30.54 -58.16
C VAL A 117 27.81 30.03 -59.17
N LYS A 118 26.88 29.15 -58.74
CA LYS A 118 25.82 28.62 -59.61
C LYS A 118 24.83 29.69 -60.05
N GLN A 119 24.51 30.67 -59.21
CA GLN A 119 23.69 31.83 -59.57
C GLN A 119 24.35 32.70 -60.64
N ALA A 120 25.67 32.96 -60.52
CA ALA A 120 26.42 33.64 -61.54
C ALA A 120 26.43 32.89 -62.88
N ASN A 121 26.60 31.57 -62.84
CA ASN A 121 26.51 30.72 -64.05
C ASN A 121 25.09 30.78 -64.66
N LEU A 122 24.04 30.69 -63.85
CA LEU A 122 22.65 30.82 -64.34
C LEU A 122 22.43 32.17 -65.05
N ALA A 123 22.93 33.28 -64.48
CA ALA A 123 22.81 34.60 -65.09
C ALA A 123 23.51 34.64 -66.46
N LYS A 124 24.70 34.01 -66.59
CA LYS A 124 25.43 33.89 -67.83
C LYS A 124 24.64 33.11 -68.90
N VAL A 125 24.19 31.91 -68.58
CA VAL A 125 23.49 31.03 -69.55
C VAL A 125 22.07 31.56 -69.88
N GLN A 126 21.43 32.27 -68.96
CA GLN A 126 20.17 32.96 -69.21
C GLN A 126 20.32 34.07 -70.24
N SER A 127 21.38 34.88 -70.12
CA SER A 127 21.66 35.93 -71.09
C SER A 127 21.97 35.34 -72.49
N GLU A 128 22.69 34.20 -72.52
CA GLU A 128 22.98 33.46 -73.77
C GLU A 128 21.69 32.97 -74.41
N TYR A 129 20.84 32.29 -73.64
CA TYR A 129 19.53 31.79 -74.11
C TYR A 129 18.64 32.95 -74.68
N GLN A 130 18.57 34.06 -73.96
CA GLN A 130 17.84 35.24 -74.45
C GLN A 130 18.40 35.82 -75.76
N ARG A 131 19.72 35.83 -75.94
CA ARG A 131 20.37 36.24 -77.17
C ARG A 131 20.03 35.27 -78.31
N GLN A 132 20.15 33.98 -78.10
CA GLN A 132 19.82 32.94 -79.14
C GLN A 132 18.34 33.02 -79.52
N GLN A 133 17.45 33.29 -78.57
CA GLN A 133 16.03 33.45 -78.82
C GLN A 133 15.73 34.68 -79.67
N ALA A 134 16.42 35.79 -79.42
CA ALA A 134 16.25 37.02 -80.23
C ALA A 134 16.83 36.84 -81.67
N MET A 135 17.97 36.13 -81.84
CA MET A 135 18.58 35.80 -83.15
C MET A 135 17.70 34.80 -83.92
N TYR A 136 17.12 33.82 -83.29
CA TYR A 136 16.22 32.87 -83.92
C TYR A 136 14.94 33.55 -84.46
N ALA A 137 14.40 34.52 -83.75
CA ALA A 137 13.23 35.32 -84.20
C ALA A 137 13.55 36.18 -85.44
N GLN A 138 14.86 36.39 -85.79
CA GLN A 138 15.32 37.07 -86.93
C GLN A 138 15.99 36.17 -87.98
N ASP A 139 15.75 34.86 -87.90
CA ASP A 139 16.36 33.84 -88.75
C ASP A 139 17.92 33.83 -88.79
N ALA A 140 18.58 34.42 -87.75
CA ALA A 140 20.01 34.54 -87.65
C ALA A 140 20.76 33.45 -86.90
N THR A 141 20.04 32.38 -86.46
CA THR A 141 20.61 31.20 -85.80
C THR A 141 19.81 29.94 -86.11
N SER A 142 20.44 28.77 -85.88
CA SER A 142 19.75 27.47 -86.10
C SER A 142 18.85 27.09 -84.91
N ARG A 143 17.83 26.29 -85.17
CA ARG A 143 16.97 25.72 -84.13
C ARG A 143 17.76 24.87 -83.15
N ALA A 144 18.76 24.15 -83.59
CA ALA A 144 19.62 23.34 -82.75
C ALA A 144 20.40 24.14 -81.71
N GLU A 145 20.89 25.32 -82.10
CA GLU A 145 21.56 26.26 -81.17
C GLU A 145 20.64 26.84 -80.11
N LEU A 146 19.41 27.21 -80.49
CA LEU A 146 18.40 27.65 -79.52
C LEU A 146 18.03 26.56 -78.56
N GLU A 147 17.82 25.32 -79.01
CA GLU A 147 17.49 24.19 -78.17
C GLU A 147 18.66 23.84 -77.21
N SER A 148 19.91 23.94 -77.64
CA SER A 148 21.13 23.77 -76.83
C SER A 148 21.24 24.82 -75.74
N ALA A 149 20.98 26.12 -76.06
CA ALA A 149 20.99 27.18 -75.11
C ALA A 149 19.88 27.03 -74.06
N LEU A 150 18.65 26.59 -74.48
CA LEU A 150 17.56 26.27 -73.58
C LEU A 150 17.89 25.11 -72.63
N ALA A 151 18.51 24.04 -73.16
CA ALA A 151 18.96 22.91 -72.33
C ALA A 151 19.95 23.35 -71.26
N SER A 152 20.97 24.17 -71.65
CA SER A 152 21.95 24.72 -70.73
C SER A 152 21.31 25.61 -69.61
N TYR A 153 20.32 26.44 -70.01
CA TYR A 153 19.59 27.28 -69.05
C TYR A 153 18.79 26.39 -68.04
N LYS A 154 18.06 25.39 -68.54
CA LYS A 154 17.33 24.45 -67.65
C LYS A 154 18.23 23.66 -66.74
N THR A 155 19.42 23.23 -67.23
CA THR A 155 20.42 22.56 -66.41
C THR A 155 20.90 23.46 -65.28
N ALA A 156 21.25 24.71 -65.55
CA ALA A 156 21.70 25.66 -64.53
C ALA A 156 20.58 25.97 -63.50
N GLN A 157 19.32 25.99 -63.91
CA GLN A 157 18.21 26.09 -62.99
C GLN A 157 18.11 24.84 -62.05
N ALA A 158 18.24 23.64 -62.62
CA ALA A 158 18.22 22.42 -61.82
C ALA A 158 19.41 22.35 -60.84
N GLU A 159 20.58 22.83 -61.23
CA GLU A 159 21.75 22.91 -60.37
C GLU A 159 21.53 23.83 -59.15
N ILE A 160 20.82 24.94 -59.30
CA ILE A 160 20.43 25.81 -58.19
C ILE A 160 19.44 25.11 -57.26
N LEU A 161 18.48 24.37 -57.80
CA LEU A 161 17.53 23.62 -56.97
C LEU A 161 18.32 22.53 -56.17
N ALA A 162 19.26 21.86 -56.78
CA ALA A 162 20.10 20.84 -56.11
C ALA A 162 20.92 21.43 -54.95
N ILE A 163 21.60 22.58 -55.17
CA ILE A 163 22.39 23.20 -54.10
C ILE A 163 21.53 23.77 -52.99
N ASN A 164 20.33 24.30 -53.31
CA ASN A 164 19.37 24.73 -52.29
C ASN A 164 18.90 23.52 -51.40
N ALA A 165 18.63 22.35 -52.00
CA ALA A 165 18.30 21.18 -51.26
C ALA A 165 19.44 20.75 -50.33
N GLN A 166 20.69 20.90 -50.79
CA GLN A 166 21.87 20.57 -49.97
C GLN A 166 22.07 21.57 -48.83
N ILE A 167 21.76 22.84 -49.04
CA ILE A 167 21.77 23.89 -47.99
C ILE A 167 20.73 23.51 -46.92
N GLU A 168 19.52 23.09 -47.31
CA GLU A 168 18.48 22.67 -46.35
C GLU A 168 18.93 21.46 -45.56
N GLN A 169 19.54 20.45 -46.18
CA GLN A 169 20.14 19.29 -45.48
C GLN A 169 21.17 19.75 -44.44
N SER A 170 22.07 20.69 -44.80
CA SER A 170 23.09 21.18 -43.87
C SER A 170 22.50 22.03 -42.76
N ARG A 171 21.38 22.71 -43.01
CA ARG A 171 20.61 23.42 -41.95
C ARG A 171 20.06 22.47 -40.91
N LEU A 172 19.55 21.29 -41.33
CA LEU A 172 19.12 20.26 -40.39
C LEU A 172 20.28 19.74 -39.55
N THR A 173 21.45 19.52 -40.18
CA THR A 173 22.68 19.12 -39.45
C THR A 173 23.09 20.20 -38.43
N LEU A 174 23.02 21.47 -38.80
CA LEU A 174 23.28 22.56 -37.85
C LEU A 174 22.28 22.61 -36.71
N ALA A 175 20.98 22.38 -36.99
CA ALA A 175 19.96 22.32 -35.94
C ALA A 175 20.24 21.20 -34.93
N THR A 176 20.60 19.99 -35.41
CA THR A 176 20.98 18.86 -34.55
C THR A 176 22.22 19.20 -33.70
N ALA A 177 23.27 19.78 -34.30
CA ALA A 177 24.46 20.13 -33.53
C ALA A 177 24.19 21.23 -32.48
N LYS A 178 23.22 22.13 -32.73
CA LYS A 178 22.78 23.13 -31.77
C LYS A 178 22.00 22.50 -30.62
N GLU A 179 21.15 21.52 -30.88
CA GLU A 179 20.42 20.78 -29.85
C GLU A 179 21.38 19.95 -28.99
N ASP A 180 22.36 19.26 -29.60
CA ASP A 180 23.38 18.50 -28.87
C ASP A 180 24.21 19.41 -27.95
N LEU A 181 24.53 20.62 -28.39
CA LEU A 181 25.15 21.62 -27.53
C LEU A 181 24.21 22.04 -26.39
N GLY A 182 22.92 22.18 -26.64
CA GLY A 182 21.92 22.46 -25.61
C GLY A 182 21.87 21.34 -24.53
N TYR A 183 22.00 20.10 -24.93
CA TYR A 183 22.01 18.94 -24.01
C TYR A 183 23.25 18.85 -23.12
N THR A 184 24.30 19.63 -23.38
CA THR A 184 25.44 19.77 -22.45
C THR A 184 25.06 20.53 -21.17
N GLN A 185 23.99 21.32 -21.22
CA GLN A 185 23.45 22.02 -20.07
C GLN A 185 22.30 21.23 -19.46
N ILE A 186 22.53 20.61 -18.32
CA ILE A 186 21.52 19.82 -17.61
C ILE A 186 20.67 20.77 -16.79
N ILE A 187 19.38 20.85 -17.14
CA ILE A 187 18.41 21.75 -16.49
C ILE A 187 17.32 20.97 -15.76
N ALA A 188 16.69 21.59 -14.76
CA ALA A 188 15.59 21.01 -14.00
C ALA A 188 14.33 20.92 -14.87
N PRO A 189 13.70 19.73 -15.02
CA PRO A 189 12.46 19.56 -15.80
C PRO A 189 11.21 20.03 -15.04
N MET A 190 11.29 20.23 -13.73
CA MET A 190 10.20 20.67 -12.87
C MET A 190 10.74 21.37 -11.63
N ASP A 191 9.85 22.05 -10.88
CA ASP A 191 10.17 22.56 -9.54
C ASP A 191 10.29 21.41 -8.54
N GLY A 192 11.24 21.52 -7.63
CA GLY A 192 11.43 20.50 -6.59
C GLY A 192 12.73 20.66 -5.81
N THR A 193 13.10 19.66 -5.04
CA THR A 193 14.33 19.62 -4.24
C THR A 193 15.24 18.50 -4.73
N ILE A 194 16.54 18.74 -4.74
CA ILE A 194 17.56 17.73 -5.10
C ILE A 194 17.66 16.71 -3.95
N VAL A 195 17.20 15.48 -4.19
CA VAL A 195 17.17 14.41 -3.18
C VAL A 195 18.35 13.46 -3.27
N ALA A 196 19.01 13.41 -4.42
CA ALA A 196 20.24 12.65 -4.60
C ALA A 196 21.10 13.23 -5.72
N ILE A 197 22.39 13.21 -5.53
CA ILE A 197 23.41 13.46 -6.57
C ILE A 197 24.05 12.11 -6.87
N VAL A 198 23.87 11.63 -8.09
CA VAL A 198 24.36 10.30 -8.53
C VAL A 198 25.71 10.42 -9.22
N THR A 199 25.93 11.54 -9.94
CA THR A 199 27.18 11.79 -10.67
C THR A 199 27.82 13.05 -10.11
N GLU A 200 29.10 12.96 -9.77
CA GLU A 200 29.87 14.06 -9.20
C GLU A 200 30.59 14.89 -10.25
N GLU A 201 31.02 16.10 -9.86
CA GLU A 201 31.88 16.95 -10.69
C GLU A 201 33.21 16.24 -11.01
N GLY A 202 33.62 16.31 -12.27
CA GLY A 202 34.83 15.61 -12.78
C GLY A 202 34.57 14.21 -13.30
N GLN A 203 33.42 13.60 -13.04
CA GLN A 203 33.08 12.26 -13.52
C GLN A 203 32.69 12.28 -15.00
N THR A 204 33.13 11.28 -15.76
CA THR A 204 32.74 11.10 -17.17
C THR A 204 31.47 10.25 -17.26
N VAL A 205 30.49 10.74 -17.99
CA VAL A 205 29.22 10.06 -18.28
C VAL A 205 29.17 9.59 -19.73
N ASN A 206 28.58 8.43 -19.99
CA ASN A 206 28.39 7.87 -21.31
C ASN A 206 26.89 7.66 -21.58
N ALA A 207 26.33 8.46 -22.45
CA ALA A 207 24.91 8.43 -22.81
C ALA A 207 24.59 7.51 -24.00
N ASN A 208 25.58 6.82 -24.60
CA ASN A 208 25.37 6.03 -25.81
C ASN A 208 24.59 4.72 -25.57
N GLN A 209 24.61 4.17 -24.34
CA GLN A 209 23.95 2.90 -24.00
C GLN A 209 22.70 3.11 -23.14
N SER A 210 22.78 4.02 -22.18
CA SER A 210 21.68 4.40 -21.28
C SER A 210 21.92 5.81 -20.79
N ALA A 211 20.88 6.61 -20.63
CA ALA A 211 21.00 7.95 -20.06
C ALA A 211 21.45 7.86 -18.59
N PRO A 212 22.70 8.20 -18.25
CA PRO A 212 23.17 8.14 -16.87
C PRO A 212 22.50 9.24 -16.06
N THR A 213 21.96 8.87 -14.89
CA THR A 213 21.34 9.83 -13.97
C THR A 213 22.41 10.75 -13.36
N ILE A 214 22.20 12.05 -13.44
CA ILE A 214 23.05 13.06 -12.79
C ILE A 214 22.54 13.37 -11.39
N VAL A 215 21.24 13.73 -11.28
CA VAL A 215 20.59 14.00 -10.00
C VAL A 215 19.18 13.42 -9.98
N LYS A 216 18.66 13.17 -8.78
CA LYS A 216 17.24 12.89 -8.57
C LYS A 216 16.57 14.13 -7.98
N LEU A 217 15.48 14.54 -8.61
CA LEU A 217 14.66 15.68 -8.23
C LEU A 217 13.32 15.20 -7.75
N ALA A 218 12.86 15.68 -6.60
CA ALA A 218 11.60 15.28 -6.02
C ALA A 218 10.80 16.47 -5.50
N LYS A 219 9.47 16.36 -5.57
CA LYS A 219 8.54 17.30 -4.96
C LYS A 219 8.21 16.82 -3.55
N LEU A 220 8.64 17.55 -2.53
CA LEU A 220 8.55 17.15 -1.12
C LEU A 220 7.42 17.85 -0.34
N ASP A 221 6.72 18.81 -0.94
CA ASP A 221 5.61 19.55 -0.30
C ASP A 221 4.44 18.64 0.08
N THR A 222 4.25 17.59 -0.71
CA THR A 222 3.26 16.55 -0.50
C THR A 222 3.95 15.20 -0.65
N MET A 223 3.73 14.31 0.31
CA MET A 223 4.24 12.95 0.27
C MET A 223 3.10 11.99 -0.05
N THR A 224 3.38 10.97 -0.84
CA THR A 224 2.47 9.86 -1.08
C THR A 224 2.89 8.69 -0.21
N ILE A 225 1.96 8.14 0.54
CA ILE A 225 2.19 6.91 1.29
C ILE A 225 1.65 5.74 0.48
N LYS A 226 2.52 4.77 0.25
CA LYS A 226 2.24 3.52 -0.41
C LYS A 226 2.13 2.45 0.66
N ALA A 227 0.90 2.09 1.04
CA ALA A 227 0.60 1.12 2.09
C ALA A 227 0.32 -0.25 1.49
N GLU A 228 1.03 -1.28 1.95
CA GLU A 228 0.91 -2.66 1.49
C GLU A 228 -0.21 -3.37 2.26
N ILE A 229 -1.31 -3.66 1.57
CA ILE A 229 -2.48 -4.35 2.10
C ILE A 229 -2.44 -5.82 1.68
N SER A 230 -2.72 -6.72 2.62
CA SER A 230 -2.86 -8.16 2.33
C SER A 230 -4.01 -8.42 1.34
N GLU A 231 -3.84 -9.42 0.47
CA GLU A 231 -4.89 -9.92 -0.43
C GLU A 231 -6.21 -10.24 0.31
N ALA A 232 -6.12 -10.73 1.55
CA ALA A 232 -7.30 -11.06 2.37
C ALA A 232 -8.14 -9.84 2.77
N ASP A 233 -7.53 -8.66 2.84
CA ASP A 233 -8.17 -7.44 3.32
C ASP A 233 -8.44 -6.41 2.22
N VAL A 234 -7.79 -6.52 1.06
CA VAL A 234 -7.93 -5.56 -0.05
C VAL A 234 -9.38 -5.42 -0.53
N MET A 235 -10.16 -6.52 -0.51
CA MET A 235 -11.58 -6.51 -0.92
C MET A 235 -12.49 -5.69 0.00
N LYS A 236 -12.03 -5.32 1.20
CA LYS A 236 -12.77 -4.51 2.18
C LYS A 236 -12.44 -3.03 2.08
N VAL A 237 -11.37 -2.71 1.35
CA VAL A 237 -10.82 -1.35 1.28
C VAL A 237 -11.35 -0.65 0.03
N GLU A 238 -11.95 0.52 0.23
CA GLU A 238 -12.56 1.31 -0.82
C GLU A 238 -11.94 2.71 -0.89
N GLN A 239 -11.97 3.30 -2.09
CA GLN A 239 -11.51 4.67 -2.30
C GLN A 239 -12.33 5.66 -1.44
N GLY A 240 -11.65 6.65 -0.86
CA GLY A 240 -12.27 7.72 -0.06
C GLY A 240 -12.40 7.39 1.43
N GLN A 241 -12.07 6.16 1.86
CA GLN A 241 -12.03 5.81 3.28
C GLN A 241 -11.03 6.68 4.05
N ILE A 242 -11.33 6.91 5.31
CA ILE A 242 -10.44 7.65 6.22
C ILE A 242 -9.28 6.72 6.59
N VAL A 243 -8.07 7.22 6.46
CA VAL A 243 -6.87 6.54 6.91
C VAL A 243 -6.13 7.41 7.91
N TYR A 244 -5.50 6.81 8.89
CA TYR A 244 -4.48 7.49 9.68
C TYR A 244 -3.21 6.67 9.71
N PHE A 245 -2.11 7.37 9.86
CA PHE A 245 -0.82 6.71 9.99
C PHE A 245 0.00 7.32 11.12
N THR A 246 0.93 6.52 11.61
CA THR A 246 1.96 6.93 12.56
C THR A 246 3.32 6.56 12.00
N THR A 247 4.33 7.37 12.29
CA THR A 247 5.71 7.06 11.92
C THR A 247 6.41 6.35 13.07
N LEU A 248 7.38 5.49 12.79
CA LEU A 248 8.13 4.75 13.81
C LEU A 248 8.81 5.67 14.83
N GLY A 249 9.19 6.89 14.42
CA GLY A 249 9.82 7.86 15.32
C GLY A 249 8.85 8.69 16.17
N ASN A 250 7.54 8.66 15.86
CA ASN A 250 6.51 9.40 16.59
C ASN A 250 5.19 8.65 16.53
N SER A 251 5.09 7.58 17.31
CA SER A 251 3.90 6.70 17.35
C SER A 251 2.66 7.37 17.94
N ASP A 252 2.82 8.44 18.71
CA ASP A 252 1.73 9.09 19.43
C ASP A 252 0.95 10.08 18.56
N LYS A 253 1.59 10.59 17.50
CA LYS A 253 0.97 11.56 16.60
C LYS A 253 0.30 10.85 15.44
N LYS A 254 -1.03 10.82 15.43
CA LYS A 254 -1.86 10.32 14.33
C LYS A 254 -1.98 11.42 13.26
N HIS A 255 -1.64 11.07 12.02
CA HIS A 255 -1.86 11.92 10.85
C HIS A 255 -3.01 11.34 10.05
N TYR A 256 -4.05 12.12 9.83
CA TYR A 256 -5.24 11.69 9.10
C TYR A 256 -5.17 12.11 7.64
N ALA A 257 -5.61 11.22 6.77
CA ALA A 257 -5.71 11.44 5.34
C ALA A 257 -6.92 10.68 4.76
N LYS A 258 -7.12 10.79 3.44
CA LYS A 258 -8.13 9.99 2.73
C LYS A 258 -7.45 9.11 1.70
N LEU A 259 -7.90 7.88 1.61
CA LEU A 259 -7.44 6.93 0.62
C LEU A 259 -7.76 7.45 -0.78
N ARG A 260 -6.73 7.67 -1.59
CA ARG A 260 -6.88 8.16 -2.96
C ARG A 260 -7.29 7.04 -3.90
N GLN A 261 -6.62 5.90 -3.83
CA GLN A 261 -6.91 4.72 -4.63
C GLN A 261 -6.21 3.49 -4.07
N VAL A 262 -6.70 2.32 -4.48
CA VAL A 262 -6.02 1.04 -4.33
C VAL A 262 -5.55 0.62 -5.72
N GLU A 263 -4.30 0.21 -5.86
CA GLU A 263 -3.77 -0.27 -7.13
C GLU A 263 -4.45 -1.58 -7.54
N PRO A 264 -4.82 -1.73 -8.82
CA PRO A 264 -5.54 -2.92 -9.30
C PRO A 264 -4.65 -4.15 -9.41
N ALA A 265 -3.33 -3.99 -9.33
CA ALA A 265 -2.36 -5.06 -9.47
C ALA A 265 -1.28 -4.96 -8.39
N PRO A 266 -0.73 -6.10 -7.93
CA PRO A 266 0.38 -6.11 -7.01
C PRO A 266 1.69 -5.68 -7.69
N ASP A 267 2.65 -5.17 -6.93
CA ASP A 267 3.97 -4.75 -7.45
C ASP A 267 4.73 -5.88 -8.18
N SER A 268 4.46 -7.11 -7.82
CA SER A 268 5.08 -8.29 -8.44
C SER A 268 4.82 -8.42 -9.96
N ILE A 269 3.79 -7.75 -10.49
CA ILE A 269 3.49 -7.77 -11.93
C ILE A 269 4.55 -7.02 -12.75
N ASN A 270 5.23 -6.04 -12.16
CA ASN A 270 6.26 -5.23 -12.81
C ASN A 270 7.64 -5.87 -12.75
N THR A 271 7.82 -6.86 -11.90
CA THR A 271 9.03 -7.66 -11.85
C THR A 271 8.86 -8.81 -12.84
N GLU A 272 9.36 -8.63 -14.07
CA GLU A 272 9.51 -9.75 -14.99
C GLU A 272 10.34 -10.81 -14.28
N THR A 273 9.69 -11.88 -13.92
CA THR A 273 10.30 -13.02 -13.27
C THR A 273 11.27 -13.66 -14.26
N SER A 274 12.53 -13.26 -14.21
CA SER A 274 13.59 -14.11 -14.75
C SER A 274 13.48 -15.45 -14.03
N ASN A 275 13.11 -16.46 -14.80
CA ASN A 275 12.93 -17.85 -14.40
C ASN A 275 13.96 -18.31 -13.39
N THR A 276 13.63 -18.23 -12.11
CA THR A 276 14.33 -19.01 -11.09
C THR A 276 13.23 -19.60 -10.21
N SER A 277 13.00 -20.89 -10.44
CA SER A 277 12.12 -21.76 -9.70
C SER A 277 12.53 -21.83 -8.22
N SER A 278 12.02 -20.90 -7.42
CA SER A 278 11.94 -21.06 -5.98
C SER A 278 10.46 -20.95 -5.61
N SER A 279 9.86 -22.11 -5.30
CA SER A 279 8.52 -22.27 -4.77
C SER A 279 8.43 -21.74 -3.32
N SER A 280 8.70 -20.47 -3.10
CA SER A 280 8.27 -19.77 -1.91
C SER A 280 6.96 -19.08 -2.26
N SER A 281 5.86 -19.49 -1.62
CA SER A 281 4.59 -18.76 -1.66
C SER A 281 4.82 -17.37 -1.06
N THR A 282 5.23 -16.43 -1.90
CA THR A 282 5.37 -15.03 -1.50
C THR A 282 3.97 -14.49 -1.26
N ALA A 283 3.71 -13.93 -0.10
CA ALA A 283 2.43 -13.29 0.19
C ALA A 283 2.20 -12.15 -0.81
N ILE A 284 0.97 -12.07 -1.34
CA ILE A 284 0.58 -11.04 -2.31
C ILE A 284 0.08 -9.83 -1.54
N TYR A 285 0.63 -8.67 -1.86
CA TYR A 285 0.23 -7.39 -1.30
C TYR A 285 -0.23 -6.45 -2.41
N TYR A 286 -1.25 -5.65 -2.10
CA TYR A 286 -1.77 -4.60 -2.96
C TYR A 286 -1.47 -3.23 -2.34
N ASN A 287 -1.19 -2.24 -3.17
CA ASN A 287 -0.84 -0.92 -2.69
C ASN A 287 -2.06 -0.02 -2.56
N ALA A 288 -2.22 0.55 -1.37
CA ALA A 288 -3.14 1.64 -1.11
C ALA A 288 -2.38 2.96 -1.07
N LEU A 289 -2.79 3.91 -1.89
CA LEU A 289 -2.12 5.19 -2.06
C LEU A 289 -2.94 6.32 -1.44
N PHE A 290 -2.30 7.17 -0.66
CA PHE A 290 -2.88 8.40 -0.14
C PHE A 290 -1.82 9.48 0.04
N ASP A 291 -2.24 10.73 -0.12
CA ASP A 291 -1.37 11.89 -0.11
C ASP A 291 -1.47 12.63 1.22
N VAL A 292 -0.33 13.12 1.71
CA VAL A 292 -0.22 13.81 2.98
C VAL A 292 0.61 15.08 2.78
N PRO A 293 0.14 16.25 3.26
CA PRO A 293 0.92 17.47 3.23
C PRO A 293 2.14 17.35 4.14
N ASN A 294 3.27 17.90 3.70
CA ASN A 294 4.54 17.90 4.43
C ASN A 294 5.03 19.32 4.67
N GLU A 295 4.17 20.15 5.26
CA GLU A 295 4.46 21.57 5.52
C GLU A 295 5.68 21.77 6.45
N ASP A 296 5.83 20.86 7.42
CA ASP A 296 6.94 20.90 8.39
C ASP A 296 8.27 20.37 7.80
N GLY A 297 8.28 19.77 6.61
CA GLY A 297 9.45 19.15 5.98
C GLY A 297 10.05 17.96 6.77
N LYS A 298 9.30 17.40 7.74
CA LYS A 298 9.77 16.32 8.61
C LYS A 298 9.60 14.95 8.01
N LEU A 299 8.63 14.78 7.10
CA LEU A 299 8.41 13.55 6.37
C LEU A 299 9.46 13.45 5.26
N ARG A 300 10.18 12.33 5.23
CA ARG A 300 11.25 12.07 4.27
C ARG A 300 10.92 10.86 3.41
N ILE A 301 11.51 10.80 2.23
CA ILE A 301 11.41 9.65 1.33
C ILE A 301 11.96 8.41 2.05
N ASP A 302 11.38 7.25 1.78
CA ASP A 302 11.70 5.93 2.34
C ASP A 302 11.47 5.80 3.86
N MET A 303 10.76 6.75 4.49
CA MET A 303 10.31 6.54 5.87
C MET A 303 9.21 5.48 5.91
N THR A 304 9.29 4.61 6.92
CA THR A 304 8.24 3.61 7.18
C THR A 304 7.14 4.20 8.06
N ALA A 305 5.91 3.93 7.71
CA ALA A 305 4.71 4.30 8.46
C ALA A 305 3.85 3.08 8.77
N GLN A 306 3.24 3.05 9.94
CA GLN A 306 2.13 2.17 10.25
C GLN A 306 0.83 2.86 9.85
N VAL A 307 0.07 2.21 8.96
CA VAL A 307 -1.14 2.74 8.35
C VAL A 307 -2.35 1.97 8.84
N TYR A 308 -3.36 2.69 9.26
CA TYR A 308 -4.64 2.14 9.70
C TYR A 308 -5.73 2.67 8.76
N ILE A 309 -6.34 1.78 7.99
CA ILE A 309 -7.45 2.11 7.09
C ILE A 309 -8.74 1.80 7.83
N ILE A 310 -9.54 2.81 8.12
CA ILE A 310 -10.78 2.67 8.89
C ILE A 310 -11.86 2.14 7.97
N LEU A 311 -12.31 0.92 8.24
CA LEU A 311 -13.43 0.30 7.53
C LEU A 311 -14.76 0.78 8.09
N ASN A 312 -14.89 0.72 9.43
CA ASN A 312 -16.07 1.15 10.15
C ASN A 312 -15.68 1.73 11.51
N GLU A 313 -16.39 2.75 11.96
CA GLU A 313 -16.22 3.32 13.30
C GLU A 313 -17.58 3.50 13.99
N ALA A 314 -17.61 3.34 15.30
CA ALA A 314 -18.75 3.69 16.12
C ALA A 314 -18.27 4.37 17.40
N LYS A 315 -18.77 5.60 17.64
CA LYS A 315 -18.36 6.44 18.77
C LYS A 315 -19.38 6.38 19.89
N ASN A 316 -18.88 6.38 21.14
CA ASN A 316 -19.71 6.40 22.36
C ASN A 316 -20.74 5.26 22.43
N VAL A 317 -20.33 4.04 22.03
CA VAL A 317 -21.17 2.84 22.05
C VAL A 317 -20.83 1.95 23.25
N LEU A 318 -21.75 1.04 23.62
CA LEU A 318 -21.44 0.03 24.64
C LEU A 318 -20.45 -0.97 24.09
N THR A 319 -19.34 -1.18 24.78
CA THR A 319 -18.27 -2.08 24.40
C THR A 319 -18.01 -3.14 25.46
N ILE A 320 -17.67 -4.34 25.00
CA ILE A 320 -17.19 -5.44 25.82
C ILE A 320 -15.94 -6.05 25.18
N PRO A 321 -15.08 -6.73 25.94
CA PRO A 321 -14.02 -7.54 25.36
C PRO A 321 -14.59 -8.63 24.45
N ALA A 322 -14.04 -8.80 23.24
CA ALA A 322 -14.52 -9.80 22.29
C ALA A 322 -14.45 -11.23 22.85
N ALA A 323 -13.53 -11.49 23.79
CA ALA A 323 -13.40 -12.78 24.47
C ALA A 323 -14.62 -13.17 25.32
N ALA A 324 -15.47 -12.19 25.73
CA ALA A 324 -16.69 -12.46 26.47
C ALA A 324 -17.82 -13.02 25.60
N ILE A 325 -17.69 -12.94 24.27
CA ILE A 325 -18.68 -13.42 23.31
C ILE A 325 -18.48 -14.91 23.11
N GLN A 326 -19.49 -15.71 23.47
CA GLN A 326 -19.47 -17.14 23.19
C GLN A 326 -19.94 -17.40 21.76
N SER A 327 -19.07 -17.92 20.91
CA SER A 327 -19.47 -18.41 19.59
C SER A 327 -20.38 -19.63 19.76
N SER A 328 -21.58 -19.57 19.18
CA SER A 328 -22.58 -20.65 19.22
C SER A 328 -22.13 -21.98 18.56
N ASN A 329 -20.91 -22.05 18.07
CA ASN A 329 -20.41 -23.16 17.26
C ASN A 329 -19.72 -24.30 18.07
N ARG A 330 -19.75 -24.25 19.43
CA ARG A 330 -19.09 -25.28 20.23
C ARG A 330 -19.96 -26.52 20.56
N SER A 331 -21.22 -26.53 20.14
CA SER A 331 -22.17 -27.60 20.46
C SER A 331 -22.35 -28.69 19.40
N GLN A 332 -21.72 -28.60 18.22
CA GLN A 332 -21.84 -29.61 17.15
C GLN A 332 -20.64 -30.54 16.95
N ALA A 333 -19.52 -30.35 17.64
CA ALA A 333 -18.29 -31.12 17.40
C ALA A 333 -18.16 -32.34 18.33
N LYS A 334 -19.20 -32.79 19.06
CA LYS A 334 -19.12 -33.97 19.93
C LYS A 334 -20.27 -34.95 19.78
N ARG A 335 -20.79 -35.14 18.58
CA ARG A 335 -21.74 -36.23 18.25
C ARG A 335 -21.48 -36.76 16.83
N SER A 336 -20.39 -37.47 16.65
CA SER A 336 -20.26 -38.46 15.60
C SER A 336 -19.21 -39.46 16.07
N ASP A 337 -19.65 -40.49 16.75
CA ASP A 337 -19.22 -41.86 16.62
C ASP A 337 -19.94 -42.64 17.73
N THR A 338 -21.03 -43.24 17.38
CA THR A 338 -21.52 -44.56 17.74
C THR A 338 -23.04 -44.57 17.45
N ALA A 339 -23.39 -44.93 16.24
CA ALA A 339 -24.77 -45.27 15.91
C ALA A 339 -24.84 -46.77 15.67
N LYS A 340 -25.61 -47.46 16.49
CA LYS A 340 -26.36 -48.62 16.04
C LYS A 340 -27.73 -48.60 16.65
N GLU A 341 -28.71 -48.60 15.77
CA GLU A 341 -30.09 -49.08 15.87
C GLU A 341 -30.64 -49.47 17.21
N GLN A 342 -31.74 -48.84 17.62
CA GLN A 342 -33.00 -49.57 17.94
C GLN A 342 -34.15 -48.63 18.26
N THR A 343 -35.15 -48.67 17.38
CA THR A 343 -36.62 -48.73 17.58
C THR A 343 -37.29 -47.91 18.70
N ALA A 344 -38.10 -46.95 18.23
CA ALA A 344 -39.47 -46.55 18.60
C ALA A 344 -39.99 -46.75 20.04
N LYS A 345 -40.44 -45.70 20.63
CA LYS A 345 -41.78 -45.35 21.12
C LYS A 345 -41.76 -44.45 22.33
N SER A 346 -42.47 -43.34 22.18
CA SER A 346 -43.31 -42.72 23.26
C SER A 346 -42.62 -42.23 24.53
N SER A 347 -42.47 -40.92 24.63
CA SER A 347 -43.07 -40.13 25.74
C SER A 347 -42.94 -38.65 25.42
N THR A 348 -44.09 -38.10 25.05
CA THR A 348 -44.44 -36.70 25.17
C THR A 348 -44.44 -36.39 26.67
N ASP A 349 -43.67 -35.45 27.09
CA ASP A 349 -43.93 -34.44 28.11
C ASP A 349 -42.64 -34.10 28.88
N GLN A 350 -42.53 -32.81 29.18
CA GLN A 350 -41.46 -32.17 29.98
C GLN A 350 -40.15 -31.78 29.30
N THR A 351 -40.24 -30.80 28.36
CA THR A 351 -39.16 -29.81 28.15
C THR A 351 -39.76 -28.47 27.65
N GLN A 352 -40.66 -27.94 28.44
CA GLN A 352 -41.17 -26.57 28.27
C GLN A 352 -40.79 -25.77 29.52
N THR A 353 -39.53 -25.48 29.76
CA THR A 353 -39.09 -24.39 30.65
C THR A 353 -37.62 -24.12 30.44
N ASP A 354 -37.25 -23.60 29.31
CA ASP A 354 -36.14 -22.61 29.19
C ASP A 354 -36.13 -21.96 27.81
N ARG A 355 -37.22 -21.36 27.45
CA ARG A 355 -37.21 -20.29 26.45
C ARG A 355 -36.71 -19.03 27.14
N SER A 356 -35.40 -19.01 27.48
CA SER A 356 -34.66 -17.81 27.85
C SER A 356 -35.02 -16.69 26.88
N LYS A 357 -35.44 -15.55 27.40
CA LYS A 357 -35.88 -14.33 26.74
C LYS A 357 -35.32 -14.18 25.35
N ARG A 358 -36.09 -14.53 24.33
CA ARG A 358 -35.77 -14.12 22.96
C ARG A 358 -35.70 -12.61 22.96
N LEU A 359 -34.54 -12.08 22.59
CA LEU A 359 -34.39 -10.63 22.40
C LEU A 359 -35.42 -10.20 21.35
N GLU A 360 -36.38 -9.36 21.74
CA GLU A 360 -37.33 -8.79 20.79
C GLU A 360 -36.58 -7.80 19.91
N LEU A 361 -36.32 -8.21 18.66
CA LEU A 361 -35.62 -7.44 17.67
C LEU A 361 -36.61 -6.55 16.90
N SER A 362 -36.31 -5.27 16.79
CA SER A 362 -37.08 -4.34 15.94
C SER A 362 -36.87 -4.69 14.46
N ALA A 363 -37.70 -4.12 13.57
CA ALA A 363 -37.54 -4.33 12.13
C ALA A 363 -36.17 -3.83 11.61
N GLU A 364 -35.67 -2.72 12.18
CA GLU A 364 -34.36 -2.16 11.87
C GLU A 364 -33.20 -3.09 12.30
N GLU A 365 -33.28 -3.66 13.50
CA GLU A 365 -32.30 -4.60 14.03
C GLU A 365 -32.23 -5.90 13.23
N LYS A 366 -33.37 -6.36 12.68
CA LYS A 366 -33.40 -7.51 11.77
C LYS A 366 -32.74 -7.18 10.43
N SER A 367 -32.97 -5.99 9.91
CA SER A 367 -32.32 -5.56 8.65
C SER A 367 -30.79 -5.45 8.79
N LEU A 368 -30.26 -5.05 9.95
CA LEU A 368 -28.83 -5.04 10.22
C LEU A 368 -28.22 -6.45 10.24
N ILE A 369 -28.97 -7.44 10.74
CA ILE A 369 -28.53 -8.85 10.71
C ILE A 369 -28.54 -9.39 9.28
N GLU A 370 -29.57 -9.10 8.49
CA GLU A 370 -29.67 -9.50 7.07
C GLU A 370 -28.56 -8.88 6.22
N GLN A 371 -28.16 -7.64 6.52
CA GLN A 371 -27.04 -6.96 5.87
C GLN A 371 -25.66 -7.43 6.37
N GLY A 372 -25.59 -8.34 7.33
CA GLY A 372 -24.34 -8.81 7.92
C GLY A 372 -23.63 -7.79 8.81
N LYS A 373 -24.28 -6.66 9.14
CA LYS A 373 -23.72 -5.60 9.98
C LYS A 373 -23.89 -5.84 11.48
N ALA A 374 -24.72 -6.80 11.86
CA ALA A 374 -24.90 -7.22 13.25
C ALA A 374 -25.06 -8.73 13.33
N SER A 375 -24.68 -9.33 14.46
CA SER A 375 -24.82 -10.76 14.72
C SER A 375 -25.43 -11.02 16.10
N LEU A 376 -26.29 -12.04 16.18
CA LEU A 376 -26.83 -12.48 17.47
C LEU A 376 -25.84 -13.42 18.15
N SER A 377 -25.42 -13.08 19.36
CA SER A 377 -24.46 -13.84 20.14
C SER A 377 -24.91 -14.01 21.57
N MET A 378 -24.26 -14.88 22.33
CA MET A 378 -24.53 -15.13 23.74
C MET A 378 -23.36 -14.63 24.58
N VAL A 379 -23.67 -13.93 25.66
CA VAL A 379 -22.70 -13.46 26.67
C VAL A 379 -23.16 -13.91 28.05
N ARG A 380 -22.24 -14.32 28.91
CA ARG A 380 -22.58 -14.64 30.31
C ARG A 380 -22.47 -13.37 31.15
N VAL A 381 -23.55 -12.99 31.80
CA VAL A 381 -23.63 -11.85 32.70
C VAL A 381 -23.70 -12.30 34.15
N VAL A 382 -22.86 -11.74 35.00
CA VAL A 382 -22.88 -12.01 36.44
C VAL A 382 -24.04 -11.29 37.07
N GLN A 383 -24.90 -12.04 37.77
CA GLN A 383 -26.04 -11.49 38.49
C GLN A 383 -25.63 -11.09 39.92
N ALA A 384 -26.48 -10.35 40.63
CA ALA A 384 -26.26 -9.93 42.02
C ALA A 384 -26.06 -11.09 42.99
N ASP A 385 -26.48 -12.29 42.62
CA ASP A 385 -26.30 -13.54 43.38
C ASP A 385 -24.94 -14.23 43.14
N GLY A 386 -24.03 -13.63 42.32
CA GLY A 386 -22.73 -14.19 41.97
C GLY A 386 -22.78 -15.29 40.92
N THR A 387 -23.95 -15.60 40.37
CA THR A 387 -24.09 -16.61 39.29
C THR A 387 -24.00 -15.96 37.91
N ALA A 388 -23.34 -16.66 36.96
CA ALA A 388 -23.31 -16.20 35.59
C ALA A 388 -24.43 -16.81 34.77
N LYS A 389 -25.32 -15.98 34.19
CA LYS A 389 -26.41 -16.43 33.31
C LYS A 389 -26.14 -16.05 31.87
N PRO A 390 -26.43 -16.95 30.91
CA PRO A 390 -26.31 -16.64 29.48
C PRO A 390 -27.43 -15.66 29.11
N GLN A 391 -27.04 -14.58 28.41
CA GLN A 391 -27.93 -13.56 27.89
C GLN A 391 -27.66 -13.37 26.39
N ALA A 392 -28.75 -13.32 25.62
CA ALA A 392 -28.67 -13.02 24.19
C ALA A 392 -28.39 -11.54 23.98
N VAL A 393 -27.42 -11.23 23.13
CA VAL A 393 -26.98 -9.87 22.79
C VAL A 393 -26.90 -9.69 21.29
N LEU A 394 -27.21 -8.49 20.84
CA LEU A 394 -27.00 -8.08 19.48
C LEU A 394 -25.64 -7.37 19.40
N VAL A 395 -24.69 -8.00 18.72
CA VAL A 395 -23.32 -7.51 18.52
C VAL A 395 -23.25 -6.82 17.17
N GLY A 396 -22.74 -5.59 17.15
CA GLY A 396 -22.44 -4.83 15.94
C GLY A 396 -21.00 -5.02 15.50
N LEU A 397 -20.21 -3.93 15.49
CA LEU A 397 -18.80 -3.97 15.14
C LEU A 397 -18.00 -4.84 16.11
N ASN A 398 -17.06 -5.63 15.57
CA ASN A 398 -16.17 -6.49 16.34
C ASN A 398 -14.79 -6.48 15.71
N ASN A 399 -13.83 -5.87 16.39
CA ASN A 399 -12.43 -5.77 15.94
C ASN A 399 -11.51 -6.85 16.56
N ARG A 400 -12.08 -7.96 17.08
CA ARG A 400 -11.39 -9.08 17.75
C ARG A 400 -10.80 -8.77 19.13
N VAL A 401 -10.67 -7.52 19.52
CA VAL A 401 -10.25 -7.06 20.85
C VAL A 401 -11.48 -6.63 21.65
N THR A 402 -12.29 -5.77 21.09
CA THR A 402 -13.54 -5.27 21.64
C THR A 402 -14.69 -5.52 20.68
N ALA A 403 -15.90 -5.59 21.20
CA ALA A 403 -17.12 -5.74 20.42
C ALA A 403 -18.17 -4.72 20.88
N GLN A 404 -18.84 -4.14 19.92
CA GLN A 404 -19.97 -3.24 20.14
C GLN A 404 -21.22 -4.02 20.51
N ILE A 405 -21.93 -3.59 21.53
CA ILE A 405 -23.23 -4.12 21.89
C ILE A 405 -24.30 -3.09 21.50
N ILE A 406 -25.17 -3.50 20.55
CA ILE A 406 -26.30 -2.70 20.10
C ILE A 406 -27.48 -2.86 21.09
N LYS A 407 -27.72 -4.12 21.55
CA LYS A 407 -28.82 -4.44 22.42
C LYS A 407 -28.51 -5.66 23.30
N GLY A 408 -29.07 -5.68 24.50
CA GLY A 408 -29.03 -6.84 25.39
C GLY A 408 -28.25 -6.61 26.68
N LEU A 409 -27.41 -5.58 26.78
CA LEU A 409 -26.64 -5.23 27.99
C LEU A 409 -26.85 -3.75 28.35
N LYS A 410 -26.58 -3.43 29.61
CA LYS A 410 -26.56 -2.07 30.12
C LYS A 410 -25.15 -1.69 30.55
N GLN A 411 -24.88 -0.39 30.59
CA GLN A 411 -23.63 0.10 31.16
C GLN A 411 -23.52 -0.30 32.63
N GLY A 412 -22.36 -0.82 33.04
CA GLY A 412 -22.12 -1.31 34.40
C GLY A 412 -22.35 -2.81 34.59
N ASP A 413 -22.97 -3.52 33.61
CA ASP A 413 -23.13 -4.97 33.70
C ASP A 413 -21.77 -5.65 33.71
N GLN A 414 -21.61 -6.73 34.51
CA GLN A 414 -20.39 -7.52 34.57
C GLN A 414 -20.49 -8.71 33.64
N VAL A 415 -19.66 -8.77 32.59
CA VAL A 415 -19.60 -9.88 31.63
C VAL A 415 -18.44 -10.80 31.92
N VAL A 416 -18.66 -12.12 31.83
CA VAL A 416 -17.64 -13.13 32.09
C VAL A 416 -16.76 -13.31 30.86
N ILE A 417 -15.46 -13.14 31.03
CA ILE A 417 -14.43 -13.37 30.00
C ILE A 417 -13.94 -14.81 30.06
N ALA A 418 -13.66 -15.33 31.27
CA ALA A 418 -13.15 -16.66 31.49
C ALA A 418 -13.56 -17.21 32.86
N ASP A 419 -13.62 -18.54 32.98
CA ASP A 419 -13.79 -19.21 34.26
C ASP A 419 -12.43 -19.38 34.94
N ALA A 420 -12.27 -18.89 36.18
CA ALA A 420 -11.01 -18.97 36.91
C ALA A 420 -10.56 -20.44 37.16
N SER A 421 -11.49 -21.40 37.10
CA SER A 421 -11.20 -22.83 37.24
C SER A 421 -10.47 -23.43 36.03
N ASP A 422 -10.58 -22.82 34.82
CA ASP A 422 -9.92 -23.37 33.64
C ASP A 422 -8.39 -23.07 33.60
N THR A 423 -7.96 -22.03 34.29
CA THR A 423 -6.53 -21.67 34.37
C THR A 423 -5.73 -22.59 35.30
N SER A 424 -6.37 -23.22 36.30
CA SER A 424 -5.71 -24.15 37.22
C SER A 424 -5.40 -25.51 36.61
N ASN A 425 -6.21 -25.99 35.65
CA ASN A 425 -6.03 -27.25 35.00
C ASN A 425 -4.92 -27.30 33.95
N ASP A 426 -4.59 -26.18 33.31
CA ASP A 426 -3.50 -26.13 32.34
C ASP A 426 -2.12 -26.02 33.02
N ALA A 427 -2.03 -25.43 34.21
CA ALA A 427 -0.81 -25.43 35.01
C ALA A 427 -0.50 -26.84 35.56
N ALA A 428 -1.52 -27.57 36.00
CA ALA A 428 -1.36 -28.97 36.49
C ALA A 428 -0.98 -29.96 35.36
N LYS A 429 -1.46 -29.74 34.12
CA LYS A 429 -1.07 -30.57 32.96
C LYS A 429 0.36 -30.28 32.46
N ARG A 430 0.89 -29.09 32.66
CA ARG A 430 2.28 -28.77 32.32
C ARG A 430 3.29 -29.33 33.32
N SER A 431 2.96 -29.41 34.63
CA SER A 431 3.83 -30.00 35.65
C SER A 431 3.97 -31.52 35.54
N ASN A 432 2.94 -32.23 35.07
CA ASN A 432 3.00 -33.68 34.87
C ASN A 432 3.71 -34.14 33.58
N ARG A 433 4.03 -33.24 32.66
CA ARG A 433 4.78 -33.58 31.43
C ARG A 433 6.28 -33.36 31.53
N ALA A 434 6.74 -32.72 32.61
CA ALA A 434 8.17 -32.45 32.86
C ALA A 434 8.88 -33.61 33.62
N GLY A 435 8.15 -34.68 34.02
CA GLY A 435 8.67 -35.78 34.85
C GLY A 435 9.00 -37.11 34.15
N ALA A 436 8.91 -37.19 32.82
CA ALA A 436 9.21 -38.44 32.11
C ALA A 436 10.37 -38.24 31.11
N GLY A 437 11.59 -38.16 31.62
CA GLY A 437 12.79 -38.31 30.81
C GLY A 437 13.12 -39.81 30.63
N PRO A 438 13.42 -40.30 29.40
CA PRO A 438 13.92 -41.63 29.19
C PRO A 438 15.41 -41.71 29.51
N MET A 439 15.72 -42.55 30.47
CA MET A 439 17.03 -43.11 30.69
C MET A 439 17.29 -44.20 29.64
N ARG A 440 18.57 -44.31 29.15
CA ARG A 440 19.21 -45.38 28.36
C ARG A 440 19.34 -45.10 26.86
N MET A 441 20.43 -45.41 26.25
CA MET A 441 21.81 -45.94 26.46
C MET A 441 22.65 -45.46 25.30
#